data_599782c3192a5193fc9db01dc699d18e
#
_entry.id   599782c3192a5193fc9db01dc699d18e
#
_cell.length_a   1.000
_cell.length_b   1.000
_cell.length_c   1.000
_cell.angle_alpha   90.00
_cell.angle_beta   90.00
_cell.angle_gamma   90.00
#
_symmetry.space_group_name_H-M   'P 1'
#
loop_
_entity.id
_entity.type
_entity.pdbx_description
1 polymer ?
#
loop_
_entity_poly.entity_id
_entity_poly.type
_entity_poly.pdbx_seq_one_letter_code
_entity_poly.pdbx_strand_id
1 'polypeptide(L)'
;MIRFFILSSLMISFSFGQFRDIPEVVTKVATSTANWLKLETSARAIAMGGAHVASGRGISGIPYNPASAAFIESSEAYFSMVNYIAGIQHGVLSYGRKMG
;
A
#
# COMPACT_ATOMS: atom_id res chain seq x y z
N MET A 1 -31.09 -27.45 -12.24
CA MET A 1 -31.24 -27.03 -10.84
C MET A 1 -30.24 -27.72 -9.90
N ILE A 2 -30.12 -29.03 -9.90
CA ILE A 2 -29.22 -29.79 -9.00
C ILE A 2 -27.74 -29.36 -9.12
N ARG A 3 -27.24 -29.04 -10.31
CA ARG A 3 -25.86 -28.57 -10.51
C ARG A 3 -25.56 -27.22 -9.86
N PHE A 4 -26.51 -26.32 -9.81
CA PHE A 4 -26.37 -25.04 -9.12
C PHE A 4 -26.36 -25.19 -7.60
N PHE A 5 -27.12 -26.11 -7.05
CA PHE A 5 -27.11 -26.40 -5.62
C PHE A 5 -25.79 -27.01 -5.14
N ILE A 6 -25.16 -27.86 -5.95
CA ILE A 6 -23.87 -28.48 -5.63
C ILE A 6 -22.75 -27.42 -5.65
N LEU A 7 -22.74 -26.50 -6.64
CA LEU A 7 -21.75 -25.42 -6.68
C LEU A 7 -21.92 -24.42 -5.51
N SER A 8 -23.15 -24.08 -5.17
CA SER A 8 -23.47 -23.20 -4.04
C SER A 8 -23.04 -23.82 -2.70
N SER A 9 -23.29 -25.10 -2.51
CA SER A 9 -22.87 -25.85 -1.31
C SER A 9 -21.36 -25.93 -1.18
N LEU A 10 -20.63 -26.08 -2.28
CA LEU A 10 -19.16 -26.11 -2.31
C LEU A 10 -18.55 -24.76 -1.92
N MET A 11 -19.15 -23.66 -2.35
CA MET A 11 -18.71 -22.30 -2.00
C MET A 11 -18.91 -21.99 -0.50
N ILE A 12 -20.00 -22.47 0.09
CA ILE A 12 -20.29 -22.28 1.52
C ILE A 12 -19.31 -23.06 2.38
N SER A 13 -18.90 -24.25 1.96
CA SER A 13 -17.93 -25.09 2.70
C SER A 13 -16.54 -24.43 2.75
N PHE A 14 -16.15 -23.65 1.75
CA PHE A 14 -14.87 -22.95 1.72
C PHE A 14 -14.81 -21.77 2.70
N SER A 15 -15.96 -21.17 3.03
CA SER A 15 -16.02 -20.01 3.92
C SER A 15 -15.86 -20.36 5.40
N PHE A 16 -16.15 -21.58 5.82
CA PHE A 16 -16.06 -21.99 7.23
C PHE A 16 -14.68 -22.49 7.67
N GLY A 17 -13.76 -22.71 6.73
CA GLY A 17 -12.45 -23.28 7.03
C GLY A 17 -11.43 -22.30 7.61
N GLN A 18 -11.66 -20.98 7.55
CA GLN A 18 -10.64 -19.98 7.86
C GLN A 18 -10.60 -19.51 9.33
N PHE A 19 -11.57 -19.90 10.14
CA PHE A 19 -11.66 -19.44 11.54
C PHE A 19 -11.24 -20.45 12.60
N ARG A 20 -10.65 -21.58 12.20
CA ARG A 20 -10.46 -22.72 13.10
C ARG A 20 -9.20 -22.67 13.97
N ASP A 21 -8.26 -21.77 13.64
CA ASP A 21 -7.00 -21.62 14.37
C ASP A 21 -6.74 -20.15 14.75
N ILE A 22 -7.69 -19.52 15.46
CA ILE A 22 -7.37 -18.29 16.16
C ILE A 22 -6.63 -18.70 17.44
N PRO A 23 -5.34 -18.46 17.58
CA PRO A 23 -4.62 -18.79 18.80
C PRO A 23 -5.25 -18.00 19.96
N GLU A 24 -5.54 -18.68 21.07
CA GLU A 24 -6.14 -18.12 22.29
C GLU A 24 -5.26 -16.99 22.88
N VAL A 25 -3.99 -16.96 22.54
CA VAL A 25 -3.08 -15.86 22.84
C VAL A 25 -3.02 -14.91 21.66
N VAL A 26 -3.83 -13.88 21.69
CA VAL A 26 -3.71 -12.74 20.76
C VAL A 26 -2.42 -12.00 21.12
N THR A 27 -1.31 -12.44 20.54
CA THR A 27 -0.08 -11.64 20.58
C THR A 27 -0.36 -10.35 19.80
N LYS A 28 -0.07 -9.20 20.40
CA LYS A 28 -0.26 -7.86 19.78
C LYS A 28 0.58 -7.63 18.52
N VAL A 29 1.15 -8.68 17.94
CA VAL A 29 2.05 -8.63 16.78
C VAL A 29 1.35 -8.13 15.53
N ALA A 30 0.05 -8.35 15.37
CA ALA A 30 -0.68 -7.91 14.19
C ALA A 30 -1.23 -6.47 14.28
N THR A 31 -1.28 -5.87 15.46
CA THR A 31 -1.83 -4.51 15.65
C THR A 31 -0.91 -3.40 15.14
N SER A 32 0.36 -3.71 14.90
CA SER A 32 1.36 -2.76 14.38
C SER A 32 1.80 -3.05 12.95
N THR A 33 1.16 -3.98 12.27
CA THR A 33 1.60 -4.45 10.94
C THR A 33 1.60 -3.35 9.87
N ALA A 34 0.72 -2.37 9.97
CA ALA A 34 0.64 -1.27 9.00
C ALA A 34 1.50 -0.04 9.36
N ASN A 35 2.30 -0.09 10.42
CA ASN A 35 3.13 1.06 10.80
C ASN A 35 4.18 1.43 9.75
N TRP A 36 4.61 0.50 8.91
CA TRP A 36 5.51 0.78 7.80
C TRP A 36 4.90 1.75 6.76
N LEU A 37 3.57 1.81 6.65
CA LEU A 37 2.88 2.78 5.78
C LEU A 37 3.02 4.22 6.24
N LYS A 38 3.43 4.45 7.49
CA LYS A 38 3.72 5.79 8.03
C LYS A 38 5.13 6.26 7.70
N LEU A 39 5.96 5.38 7.13
CA LEU A 39 7.31 5.75 6.73
C LEU A 39 7.23 6.66 5.51
N GLU A 40 7.83 7.83 5.62
CA GLU A 40 7.88 8.79 4.54
C GLU A 40 8.72 8.26 3.37
N THR A 41 8.21 8.44 2.17
CA THR A 41 8.83 7.91 0.94
C THR A 41 9.62 8.96 0.18
N SER A 42 9.51 10.24 0.54
CA SER A 42 10.10 11.35 -0.18
C SER A 42 10.90 12.24 0.76
N ALA A 43 12.16 12.50 0.41
CA ALA A 43 13.01 13.46 1.13
C ALA A 43 12.37 14.86 1.19
N ARG A 44 11.65 15.26 0.14
CA ARG A 44 10.92 16.52 0.10
C ARG A 44 9.78 16.56 1.11
N ALA A 45 9.00 15.48 1.22
CA ALA A 45 7.92 15.38 2.19
C ALA A 45 8.44 15.40 3.62
N ILE A 46 9.54 14.69 3.89
CA ILE A 46 10.23 14.71 5.20
C ILE A 46 10.64 16.13 5.57
N ALA A 47 11.27 16.84 4.64
CA ALA A 47 11.70 18.24 4.86
C ALA A 47 10.54 19.19 5.14
N MET A 48 9.34 18.88 4.64
CA MET A 48 8.12 19.66 4.90
C MET A 48 7.29 19.13 6.10
N GLY A 49 7.86 18.22 6.90
CA GLY A 49 7.13 17.63 8.02
C GLY A 49 5.91 16.80 7.61
N GLY A 50 5.95 16.16 6.45
CA GLY A 50 4.83 15.37 5.90
C GLY A 50 3.75 16.18 5.17
N ALA A 51 3.87 17.50 5.07
CA ALA A 51 2.89 18.39 4.43
C ALA A 51 2.96 18.33 2.89
N HIS A 52 2.94 17.12 2.32
CA HIS A 52 3.13 16.89 0.87
C HIS A 52 1.86 16.49 0.12
N VAL A 53 0.77 16.19 0.83
CA VAL A 53 -0.48 15.68 0.23
C VAL A 53 -1.06 16.60 -0.83
N ALA A 54 -1.02 17.92 -0.61
CA ALA A 54 -1.56 18.91 -1.54
C ALA A 54 -0.50 19.47 -2.51
N SER A 55 0.78 19.37 -2.17
CA SER A 55 1.87 19.94 -2.95
C SER A 55 2.52 18.94 -3.92
N GLY A 56 2.31 17.64 -3.72
CA GLY A 56 2.83 16.58 -4.57
C GLY A 56 2.16 16.61 -5.95
N ARG A 57 2.96 16.62 -7.00
CA ARG A 57 2.51 16.55 -8.39
C ARG A 57 3.28 15.46 -9.13
N GLY A 58 2.60 14.84 -10.11
CA GLY A 58 3.20 13.78 -10.89
C GLY A 58 3.47 12.52 -10.07
N ILE A 59 4.43 11.72 -10.51
CA ILE A 59 4.73 10.38 -9.98
C ILE A 59 5.20 10.43 -8.53
N SER A 60 5.92 11.46 -8.11
CA SER A 60 6.46 11.60 -6.76
C SER A 60 5.38 11.89 -5.70
N GLY A 61 4.23 12.39 -6.11
CA GLY A 61 3.11 12.69 -5.23
C GLY A 61 2.18 11.50 -4.97
N ILE A 62 2.24 10.45 -5.78
CA ILE A 62 1.30 9.31 -5.71
C ILE A 62 1.25 8.64 -4.33
N PRO A 63 2.37 8.41 -3.63
CA PRO A 63 2.32 7.81 -2.31
C PRO A 63 1.52 8.60 -1.27
N TYR A 64 1.36 9.91 -1.49
CA TYR A 64 0.66 10.83 -0.59
C TYR A 64 -0.77 11.11 -1.05
N ASN A 65 -0.94 11.23 -2.36
CA ASN A 65 -2.23 11.53 -2.98
C ASN A 65 -2.27 10.94 -4.40
N PRO A 66 -3.02 9.85 -4.61
CA PRO A 66 -3.13 9.21 -5.92
C PRO A 66 -3.60 10.15 -7.04
N ALA A 67 -4.36 11.21 -6.72
CA ALA A 67 -4.80 12.19 -7.69
C ALA A 67 -3.64 12.99 -8.32
N SER A 68 -2.45 12.98 -7.70
CA SER A 68 -1.23 13.58 -8.27
C SER A 68 -0.84 12.97 -9.62
N ALA A 69 -1.28 11.74 -9.91
CA ALA A 69 -1.08 11.09 -11.20
C ALA A 69 -1.68 11.89 -12.37
N ALA A 70 -2.74 12.68 -12.13
CA ALA A 70 -3.34 13.52 -13.16
C ALA A 70 -2.39 14.61 -13.70
N PHE A 71 -1.33 14.94 -12.97
CA PHE A 71 -0.33 15.92 -13.36
C PHE A 71 0.86 15.33 -14.13
N ILE A 72 0.84 14.05 -14.46
CA ILE A 72 1.85 13.43 -15.32
C ILE A 72 1.62 13.89 -16.75
N GLU A 73 2.56 14.67 -17.30
CA GLU A 73 2.45 15.26 -18.64
C GLU A 73 2.99 14.34 -19.73
N SER A 74 4.00 13.54 -19.44
CA SER A 74 4.64 12.62 -20.40
C SER A 74 5.00 11.29 -19.76
N SER A 75 6.28 11.03 -19.58
CA SER A 75 6.81 9.87 -18.85
C SER A 75 7.64 10.37 -17.69
N GLU A 76 7.37 9.86 -16.51
CA GLU A 76 8.08 10.22 -15.30
C GLU A 76 8.57 8.95 -14.58
N ALA A 77 9.75 9.01 -14.01
CA ALA A 77 10.29 8.00 -13.12
C ALA A 77 10.72 8.65 -11.81
N TYR A 78 10.43 7.99 -10.71
CA TYR A 78 10.80 8.47 -9.38
C TYR A 78 11.46 7.35 -8.60
N PHE A 79 12.59 7.66 -8.01
CA PHE A 79 13.31 6.79 -7.10
C PHE A 79 13.63 7.53 -5.81
N SER A 80 13.39 6.90 -4.69
CA SER A 80 13.76 7.41 -3.37
C SER A 80 14.22 6.27 -2.48
N MET A 81 15.26 6.52 -1.70
CA MET A 81 15.74 5.59 -0.68
C MET A 81 15.99 6.36 0.61
N VAL A 82 15.43 5.88 1.69
CA VAL A 82 15.57 6.44 3.02
C VAL A 82 16.17 5.39 3.95
N ASN A 83 17.24 5.78 4.63
CA ASN A 83 17.87 4.96 5.65
C ASN A 83 17.36 5.43 7.02
N TYR A 84 16.69 4.53 7.72
CA TYR A 84 16.22 4.77 9.08
C TYR A 84 17.19 4.24 10.12
N ILE A 85 16.91 4.51 11.38
CA ILE A 85 17.62 3.93 12.51
C ILE A 85 17.53 2.40 12.50
N ALA A 86 18.46 1.73 13.19
CA ALA A 86 18.52 0.28 13.29
C ALA A 86 18.73 -0.46 11.94
N GLY A 87 19.31 0.20 10.93
CA GLY A 87 19.61 -0.41 9.64
C GLY A 87 18.37 -0.66 8.76
N ILE A 88 17.22 -0.11 9.12
CA ILE A 88 16.02 -0.22 8.28
C ILE A 88 16.19 0.66 7.05
N GLN A 89 15.99 0.07 5.87
CA GLN A 89 16.01 0.79 4.60
C GLN A 89 14.62 0.73 3.98
N HIS A 90 14.15 1.88 3.52
CA HIS A 90 12.89 1.99 2.80
C HIS A 90 13.13 2.61 1.44
N GLY A 91 12.83 1.85 0.38
CA GLY A 91 13.01 2.28 -1.00
C GLY A 91 11.69 2.33 -1.75
N VAL A 92 11.54 3.32 -2.60
CA VAL A 92 10.40 3.48 -3.51
C VAL A 92 10.91 3.67 -4.92
N LEU A 93 10.37 2.88 -5.84
CA LEU A 93 10.55 3.05 -7.28
C LEU A 93 9.17 3.15 -7.92
N SER A 94 8.96 4.21 -8.67
CA SER A 94 7.70 4.43 -9.37
C SER A 94 7.96 4.88 -10.80
N TYR A 95 7.14 4.42 -11.71
CA TYR A 95 7.12 4.85 -13.10
C TYR A 95 5.69 5.13 -13.53
N GLY A 96 5.50 6.24 -14.21
CA GLY A 96 4.20 6.62 -14.75
C GLY A 96 4.34 7.20 -16.15
N ARG A 97 3.33 6.97 -16.99
CA ARG A 97 3.24 7.52 -18.33
C ARG A 97 1.81 7.96 -18.61
N LYS A 98 1.67 9.14 -19.19
CA LYS A 98 0.39 9.59 -19.71
C LYS A 98 -0.01 8.73 -20.90
N MET A 99 -1.22 8.20 -20.86
CA MET A 99 -1.82 7.45 -21.95
C MET A 99 -2.96 8.26 -22.54
N GLY A 100 -2.76 8.73 -23.76
CA GLY A 100 -3.77 9.38 -24.60
C GLY A 100 -4.00 10.84 -24.26
#